data_3684a2301096f3e3143058ea2da616e3
#
_entry.id   3684a2301096f3e3143058ea2da616e3
#
_cell.length_a   1.000
_cell.length_b   1.000
_cell.length_c   1.000
_cell.angle_alpha   90.00
_cell.angle_beta   90.00
_cell.angle_gamma   90.00
#
_symmetry.space_group_name_H-M   'P 1'
#
loop_
_entity.id
_entity.type
_entity.pdbx_description
1 polymer ?
#
loop_
_entity_poly.entity_id
_entity_poly.type
_entity_poly.pdbx_seq_one_letter_code
_entity_poly.pdbx_strand_id
1 'polypeptide(L)'
;MIRPKHLAIALSLANLCFLFYWHGYHDDPFYRQQPDTADNLAVMADVLLLGLAFWGFYTLARLSQRRFVLEASRWAFVLVLLIPLNIVRQLLSRLGANQLQTLLTKTGLIIACAIIGTVSACVVVRWRRRIIPALALLVLLLFPFTFFTFGRVVTQWFTERSAVWSRTDPPTPSPSTPPPSGRRVLWIIFDEMDERLTFIDRLSGLRLPEIDRLRDESLWASNAFPPGPETLLSMPSLINGRIVTGVKTEGTGDLLLTYKGDEQPVNWRNTANVFSRARDLGYKTAVVGWSNPYPRVIGASLDFCQFFPRRYPDSDLPFFSRMLERMAIVPSSLPLEERFHWLSPIGLSLDGLEALGSIKTYQAFCKAAIPVATNPDFNLILLHWPIPHLPGIYSRSRGDFDSSGRGTYIDNLALVDRTFRELRQAMETAGVWDSTTVLLSADHWYRYPFLLDGKSDHRVPFLLKLAGQTTRLDYNRRFNTVATHDLILSILRGELQDPESVARWLDQE
;
A
#
# COMPACT_ATOMS: atom_id res chain seq x y z
N MET A 1 45.73 -11.74 16.77
CA MET A 1 45.26 -10.37 16.48
C MET A 1 43.95 -10.41 15.73
N ILE A 2 42.95 -9.76 16.25
CA ILE A 2 41.62 -9.59 15.64
C ILE A 2 41.79 -8.63 14.48
N ARG A 3 41.53 -9.09 13.24
CA ARG A 3 41.71 -8.25 12.05
C ARG A 3 40.41 -7.46 11.79
N PRO A 4 40.44 -6.11 11.66
CA PRO A 4 39.25 -5.26 11.49
C PRO A 4 38.41 -5.64 10.25
N LYS A 5 39.06 -6.22 9.23
CA LYS A 5 38.36 -6.73 8.04
C LYS A 5 37.29 -7.78 8.33
N HIS A 6 37.46 -8.61 9.39
CA HIS A 6 36.45 -9.63 9.73
C HIS A 6 35.22 -9.02 10.38
N LEU A 7 35.40 -7.94 11.16
CA LEU A 7 34.28 -7.17 11.69
C LEU A 7 33.52 -6.45 10.54
N ALA A 8 34.25 -5.84 9.61
CA ALA A 8 33.66 -5.21 8.45
C ALA A 8 32.82 -6.19 7.59
N ILE A 9 33.36 -7.42 7.34
CA ILE A 9 32.61 -8.47 6.64
C ILE A 9 31.34 -8.85 7.41
N ALA A 10 31.44 -9.02 8.74
CA ALA A 10 30.31 -9.42 9.57
C ALA A 10 29.20 -8.34 9.61
N LEU A 11 29.58 -7.08 9.76
CA LEU A 11 28.63 -5.95 9.73
C LEU A 11 28.00 -5.78 8.35
N SER A 12 28.77 -5.91 7.28
CA SER A 12 28.24 -5.85 5.92
C SER A 12 27.24 -6.97 5.66
N LEU A 13 27.58 -8.22 6.08
CA LEU A 13 26.67 -9.36 5.94
C LEU A 13 25.38 -9.15 6.75
N ALA A 14 25.50 -8.68 7.99
CA ALA A 14 24.35 -8.38 8.83
C ALA A 14 23.44 -7.30 8.16
N ASN A 15 24.04 -6.22 7.64
CA ASN A 15 23.30 -5.17 6.96
C ASN A 15 22.59 -5.69 5.70
N LEU A 16 23.21 -6.60 4.94
CA LEU A 16 22.60 -7.25 3.79
C LEU A 16 21.41 -8.15 4.16
N CYS A 17 21.38 -8.73 5.36
CA CYS A 17 20.22 -9.49 5.83
C CYS A 17 18.97 -8.62 6.03
N PHE A 18 19.12 -7.30 6.16
CA PHE A 18 18.03 -6.33 6.24
C PHE A 18 17.77 -5.60 4.89
N LEU A 19 18.28 -6.14 3.78
CA LEU A 19 18.13 -5.50 2.46
C LEU A 19 16.66 -5.26 2.08
N PHE A 20 15.74 -6.15 2.47
CA PHE A 20 14.31 -5.97 2.28
C PHE A 20 13.78 -4.72 3.01
N TYR A 21 14.21 -4.53 4.26
CA TYR A 21 13.86 -3.34 5.02
C TYR A 21 14.42 -2.08 4.37
N TRP A 22 15.72 -2.11 4.00
CA TRP A 22 16.37 -0.96 3.36
C TRP A 22 15.77 -0.63 1.99
N HIS A 23 15.28 -1.61 1.25
CA HIS A 23 14.55 -1.36 -0.01
C HIS A 23 13.26 -0.59 0.26
N GLY A 24 12.45 -1.01 1.23
CA GLY A 24 11.25 -0.28 1.60
C GLY A 24 11.49 1.05 2.33
N TYR A 25 12.69 1.23 2.91
CA TYR A 25 13.13 2.50 3.49
C TYR A 25 13.36 3.61 2.42
N HIS A 26 13.63 3.22 1.18
CA HIS A 26 13.75 4.15 0.07
C HIS A 26 12.39 4.60 -0.49
N ASP A 27 11.26 4.11 0.07
CA ASP A 27 9.96 4.66 -0.26
C ASP A 27 9.97 6.17 0.01
N ASP A 28 9.37 6.89 -0.93
CA ASP A 28 9.33 8.35 -0.92
C ASP A 28 8.78 8.86 0.43
N PRO A 29 9.46 9.79 1.11
CA PRO A 29 9.00 10.38 2.37
C PRO A 29 7.60 11.01 2.26
N PHE A 30 7.14 11.31 1.06
CA PHE A 30 5.79 11.78 0.79
C PHE A 30 4.70 10.85 1.35
N TYR A 31 4.89 9.52 1.28
CA TYR A 31 3.90 8.53 1.74
C TYR A 31 3.94 8.22 3.23
N ARG A 32 4.84 8.80 4.01
CA ARG A 32 4.99 8.48 5.42
C ARG A 32 4.07 9.33 6.28
N GLN A 33 3.51 8.73 7.33
CA GLN A 33 2.69 9.45 8.31
C GLN A 33 3.54 10.15 9.39
N GLN A 34 4.63 9.50 9.78
CA GLN A 34 5.55 9.94 10.84
C GLN A 34 6.99 9.59 10.46
N PRO A 35 7.99 10.22 11.10
CA PRO A 35 9.37 9.79 10.96
C PRO A 35 9.53 8.33 11.39
N ASP A 36 10.06 7.48 10.51
CA ASP A 36 10.42 6.10 10.85
C ASP A 36 11.73 6.02 11.66
N THR A 37 12.13 7.11 12.32
CA THR A 37 13.43 7.24 12.98
C THR A 37 13.65 6.17 14.04
N ALA A 38 12.62 5.84 14.83
CA ALA A 38 12.70 4.83 15.87
C ALA A 38 12.88 3.42 15.29
N ASP A 39 12.17 3.10 14.18
CA ASP A 39 12.30 1.84 13.48
C ASP A 39 13.67 1.71 12.80
N ASN A 40 14.15 2.79 12.17
CA ASN A 40 15.46 2.82 11.54
C ASN A 40 16.60 2.62 12.55
N LEU A 41 16.47 3.23 13.73
CA LEU A 41 17.43 3.03 14.84
C LEU A 41 17.36 1.59 15.38
N ALA A 42 16.16 1.00 15.48
CA ALA A 42 16.00 -0.38 15.89
C ALA A 42 16.71 -1.33 14.91
N VAL A 43 16.52 -1.13 13.59
CA VAL A 43 17.22 -1.92 12.56
C VAL A 43 18.74 -1.68 12.60
N MET A 44 19.21 -0.45 12.82
CA MET A 44 20.64 -0.20 13.02
C MET A 44 21.21 -0.99 14.22
N ALA A 45 20.47 -0.99 15.35
CA ALA A 45 20.86 -1.77 16.53
C ALA A 45 20.87 -3.28 16.21
N ASP A 46 19.90 -3.79 15.48
CA ASP A 46 19.84 -5.17 15.03
C ASP A 46 21.00 -5.54 14.11
N VAL A 47 21.36 -4.69 13.16
CA VAL A 47 22.53 -4.87 12.29
C VAL A 47 23.81 -4.94 13.11
N LEU A 48 23.96 -4.06 14.12
CA LEU A 48 25.13 -4.08 15.00
C LEU A 48 25.19 -5.36 15.84
N LEU A 49 24.08 -5.76 16.48
CA LEU A 49 23.99 -6.97 17.29
C LEU A 49 24.27 -8.22 16.47
N LEU A 50 23.63 -8.35 15.30
CA LEU A 50 23.81 -9.49 14.41
C LEU A 50 25.25 -9.53 13.86
N GLY A 51 25.79 -8.38 13.47
CA GLY A 51 27.18 -8.27 13.01
C GLY A 51 28.20 -8.65 14.09
N LEU A 52 27.99 -8.22 15.34
CA LEU A 52 28.83 -8.62 16.48
C LEU A 52 28.69 -10.11 16.77
N ALA A 53 27.49 -10.68 16.66
CA ALA A 53 27.26 -12.11 16.83
C ALA A 53 28.00 -12.92 15.76
N PHE A 54 27.91 -12.53 14.47
CA PHE A 54 28.65 -13.18 13.37
C PHE A 54 30.19 -13.09 13.58
N TRP A 55 30.65 -11.91 13.94
CA TRP A 55 32.07 -11.68 14.21
C TRP A 55 32.55 -12.46 15.41
N GLY A 56 31.80 -12.50 16.53
CA GLY A 56 32.08 -13.26 17.73
C GLY A 56 32.13 -14.75 17.45
N PHE A 57 31.14 -15.30 16.75
CA PHE A 57 31.09 -16.70 16.33
C PHE A 57 32.31 -17.10 15.50
N TYR A 58 32.67 -16.32 14.49
CA TYR A 58 33.82 -16.55 13.64
C TYR A 58 35.15 -16.47 14.46
N THR A 59 35.26 -15.52 15.38
CA THR A 59 36.43 -15.32 16.22
C THR A 59 36.61 -16.49 17.18
N LEU A 60 35.55 -16.95 17.84
CA LEU A 60 35.54 -18.14 18.70
C LEU A 60 35.91 -19.40 17.92
N ALA A 61 35.35 -19.56 16.71
CA ALA A 61 35.71 -20.67 15.82
C ALA A 61 37.20 -20.69 15.48
N ARG A 62 37.80 -19.54 15.25
CA ARG A 62 39.25 -19.41 15.02
C ARG A 62 40.08 -19.72 16.27
N LEU A 63 39.64 -19.25 17.44
CA LEU A 63 40.34 -19.47 18.72
C LEU A 63 40.29 -20.93 19.16
N SER A 64 39.24 -21.66 18.79
CA SER A 64 39.08 -23.08 19.12
C SER A 64 40.18 -23.98 18.52
N GLN A 65 40.91 -23.48 17.49
CA GLN A 65 41.92 -24.17 16.70
C GLN A 65 41.47 -25.53 16.10
N ARG A 66 40.20 -25.91 16.32
CA ARG A 66 39.58 -27.13 15.76
C ARG A 66 39.20 -26.92 14.31
N ARG A 67 39.81 -27.66 13.39
CA ARG A 67 39.56 -27.56 11.94
C ARG A 67 38.08 -27.69 11.59
N PHE A 68 37.36 -28.62 12.26
CA PHE A 68 35.91 -28.81 12.05
C PHE A 68 35.11 -27.56 12.38
N VAL A 69 35.38 -26.91 13.53
CA VAL A 69 34.65 -25.71 13.95
C VAL A 69 34.89 -24.53 12.99
N LEU A 70 36.13 -24.41 12.50
CA LEU A 70 36.46 -23.39 11.52
C LEU A 70 35.79 -23.63 10.15
N GLU A 71 35.76 -24.88 9.69
CA GLU A 71 35.02 -25.23 8.46
C GLU A 71 33.50 -25.02 8.64
N ALA A 72 32.94 -25.40 9.80
CA ALA A 72 31.54 -25.14 10.11
C ALA A 72 31.20 -23.64 10.07
N SER A 73 32.06 -22.77 10.60
CA SER A 73 31.85 -21.31 10.56
C SER A 73 31.89 -20.73 9.14
N ARG A 74 32.70 -21.31 8.24
CA ARG A 74 32.73 -20.93 6.82
C ARG A 74 31.49 -21.34 6.10
N TRP A 75 30.93 -22.50 6.38
CA TRP A 75 29.68 -22.95 5.83
C TRP A 75 28.49 -22.13 6.36
N ALA A 76 28.51 -21.79 7.68
CA ALA A 76 27.51 -20.87 8.24
C ALA A 76 27.51 -19.51 7.51
N PHE A 77 28.68 -18.96 7.18
CA PHE A 77 28.76 -17.75 6.34
C PHE A 77 28.10 -17.92 4.97
N VAL A 78 28.33 -19.06 4.29
CA VAL A 78 27.68 -19.33 2.98
C VAL A 78 26.16 -19.47 3.12
N LEU A 79 25.70 -20.14 4.19
CA LEU A 79 24.26 -20.30 4.46
C LEU A 79 23.59 -18.95 4.74
N VAL A 80 24.23 -18.09 5.53
CA VAL A 80 23.68 -16.73 5.81
C VAL A 80 23.61 -15.88 4.54
N LEU A 81 24.54 -16.05 3.58
CA LEU A 81 24.47 -15.37 2.29
C LEU A 81 23.23 -15.73 1.44
N LEU A 82 22.60 -16.88 1.72
CA LEU A 82 21.35 -17.23 1.02
C LEU A 82 20.22 -16.26 1.35
N ILE A 83 20.25 -15.59 2.53
CA ILE A 83 19.26 -14.61 2.94
C ILE A 83 19.24 -13.41 1.97
N PRO A 84 20.31 -12.62 1.84
CA PRO A 84 20.31 -11.48 0.91
C PRO A 84 20.11 -11.90 -0.55
N LEU A 85 20.61 -13.05 -0.97
CA LEU A 85 20.38 -13.58 -2.32
C LEU A 85 18.91 -13.88 -2.55
N ASN A 86 18.20 -14.47 -1.58
CA ASN A 86 16.77 -14.71 -1.69
C ASN A 86 15.95 -13.41 -1.69
N ILE A 87 16.36 -12.42 -0.89
CA ILE A 87 15.74 -11.08 -0.91
C ILE A 87 15.88 -10.47 -2.31
N VAL A 88 17.08 -10.48 -2.89
CA VAL A 88 17.30 -9.97 -4.26
C VAL A 88 16.44 -10.73 -5.27
N ARG A 89 16.36 -12.06 -5.17
CA ARG A 89 15.48 -12.88 -6.02
C ARG A 89 14.01 -12.44 -5.90
N GLN A 90 13.51 -12.23 -4.68
CA GLN A 90 12.12 -11.78 -4.44
C GLN A 90 11.88 -10.38 -5.01
N LEU A 91 12.81 -9.44 -4.82
CA LEU A 91 12.71 -8.10 -5.39
C LEU A 91 12.72 -8.11 -6.92
N LEU A 92 13.60 -8.91 -7.54
CA LEU A 92 13.66 -9.06 -9.00
C LEU A 92 12.41 -9.77 -9.55
N SER A 93 11.84 -10.73 -8.83
CA SER A 93 10.61 -11.42 -9.25
C SER A 93 9.40 -10.48 -9.26
N ARG A 94 9.34 -9.51 -8.38
CA ARG A 94 8.31 -8.45 -8.38
C ARG A 94 8.43 -7.51 -9.58
N LEU A 95 9.66 -7.31 -10.11
CA LEU A 95 9.94 -6.40 -11.23
C LEU A 95 9.80 -7.05 -12.63
N GLY A 96 9.91 -8.37 -12.76
CA GLY A 96 10.03 -9.00 -14.08
C GLY A 96 9.59 -10.44 -14.23
N ALA A 97 8.89 -11.03 -13.27
CA ALA A 97 8.55 -12.48 -13.28
C ALA A 97 7.66 -12.93 -14.44
N ASN A 98 7.02 -12.02 -15.16
CA ASN A 98 6.01 -12.34 -16.16
C ASN A 98 6.58 -12.94 -17.44
N GLN A 99 7.81 -12.59 -17.83
CA GLN A 99 8.40 -13.08 -19.09
C GLN A 99 8.99 -14.50 -18.98
N LEU A 100 9.52 -14.87 -17.82
CA LEU A 100 10.09 -16.21 -17.60
C LEU A 100 9.01 -17.28 -17.36
N GLN A 101 7.89 -16.94 -16.73
CA GLN A 101 6.78 -17.88 -16.53
C GLN A 101 6.02 -18.22 -17.82
N THR A 102 6.04 -17.32 -18.81
CA THR A 102 5.45 -17.58 -20.14
C THR A 102 6.33 -18.48 -21.00
N LEU A 103 7.64 -18.55 -20.74
CA LEU A 103 8.61 -19.33 -21.50
C LEU A 103 8.82 -20.76 -20.99
N LEU A 104 8.54 -21.02 -19.71
CA LEU A 104 8.76 -22.32 -19.08
C LEU A 104 7.50 -22.79 -18.34
N THR A 105 7.11 -24.05 -18.55
CA THR A 105 6.09 -24.68 -17.70
C THR A 105 6.55 -24.68 -16.23
N LYS A 106 5.62 -24.68 -15.27
CA LYS A 106 5.96 -24.75 -13.82
C LYS A 106 6.93 -25.89 -13.50
N THR A 107 6.74 -27.05 -14.14
CA THR A 107 7.63 -28.21 -14.00
C THR A 107 9.02 -27.95 -14.58
N GLY A 108 9.10 -27.32 -15.75
CA GLY A 108 10.39 -26.97 -16.37
C GLY A 108 11.19 -25.98 -15.53
N LEU A 109 10.52 -25.00 -14.90
CA LEU A 109 11.15 -24.04 -13.98
C LEU A 109 11.70 -24.73 -12.73
N ILE A 110 10.95 -25.65 -12.11
CA ILE A 110 11.39 -26.43 -10.94
C ILE A 110 12.61 -27.26 -11.28
N ILE A 111 12.60 -27.95 -12.43
CA ILE A 111 13.74 -28.78 -12.89
C ILE A 111 14.96 -27.89 -13.15
N ALA A 112 14.81 -26.76 -13.83
CA ALA A 112 15.88 -25.81 -14.08
C ALA A 112 16.49 -25.28 -12.77
N CYS A 113 15.67 -24.87 -11.81
CA CYS A 113 16.13 -24.43 -10.48
C CYS A 113 16.84 -25.54 -9.71
N ALA A 114 16.36 -26.78 -9.76
CA ALA A 114 17.01 -27.93 -9.13
C ALA A 114 18.37 -28.23 -9.77
N ILE A 115 18.49 -28.20 -11.09
CA ILE A 115 19.76 -28.39 -11.80
C ILE A 115 20.75 -27.28 -11.46
N ILE A 116 20.33 -26.00 -11.57
CA ILE A 116 21.17 -24.85 -11.26
C ILE A 116 21.63 -24.91 -9.80
N GLY A 117 20.72 -25.22 -8.86
CA GLY A 117 21.02 -25.36 -7.44
C GLY A 117 22.04 -26.46 -7.17
N THR A 118 21.87 -27.64 -7.79
CA THR A 118 22.79 -28.77 -7.65
C THR A 118 24.16 -28.47 -8.24
N VAL A 119 24.21 -27.90 -9.44
CA VAL A 119 25.49 -27.50 -10.07
C VAL A 119 26.19 -26.44 -9.22
N SER A 120 25.48 -25.43 -8.74
CA SER A 120 26.05 -24.38 -7.88
C SER A 120 26.59 -24.96 -6.56
N ALA A 121 25.86 -25.88 -5.93
CA ALA A 121 26.32 -26.57 -4.73
C ALA A 121 27.59 -27.40 -5.00
N CYS A 122 27.64 -28.18 -6.08
CA CYS A 122 28.83 -28.95 -6.48
C CYS A 122 30.02 -28.02 -6.77
N VAL A 123 29.83 -26.91 -7.44
CA VAL A 123 30.87 -25.91 -7.71
C VAL A 123 31.39 -25.30 -6.42
N VAL A 124 30.51 -24.91 -5.48
CA VAL A 124 30.93 -24.35 -4.17
C VAL A 124 31.68 -25.39 -3.36
N VAL A 125 31.21 -26.64 -3.30
CA VAL A 125 31.93 -27.72 -2.57
C VAL A 125 33.29 -27.99 -3.19
N ARG A 126 33.39 -28.10 -4.52
CA ARG A 126 34.62 -28.45 -5.26
C ARG A 126 35.70 -27.37 -5.19
N TRP A 127 35.26 -26.08 -5.21
CA TRP A 127 36.16 -24.95 -5.21
C TRP A 127 36.05 -24.06 -3.96
N ARG A 128 35.53 -24.58 -2.84
CA ARG A 128 35.29 -23.82 -1.60
C ARG A 128 36.46 -22.98 -1.12
N ARG A 129 37.70 -23.49 -1.30
CA ARG A 129 38.93 -22.77 -0.90
C ARG A 129 39.17 -21.47 -1.67
N ARG A 130 38.59 -21.32 -2.85
CA ARG A 130 38.64 -20.10 -3.69
C ARG A 130 37.35 -19.27 -3.58
N ILE A 131 36.19 -19.94 -3.59
CA ILE A 131 34.87 -19.28 -3.61
C ILE A 131 34.58 -18.59 -2.30
N ILE A 132 34.79 -19.23 -1.14
CA ILE A 132 34.46 -18.61 0.15
C ILE A 132 35.24 -17.33 0.41
N PRO A 133 36.59 -17.28 0.17
CA PRO A 133 37.33 -16.02 0.28
C PRO A 133 36.88 -14.95 -0.75
N ALA A 134 36.50 -15.37 -1.96
CA ALA A 134 36.00 -14.44 -2.98
C ALA A 134 34.63 -13.84 -2.58
N LEU A 135 33.71 -14.65 -2.04
CA LEU A 135 32.45 -14.16 -1.48
C LEU A 135 32.68 -13.24 -0.29
N ALA A 136 33.62 -13.57 0.61
CA ALA A 136 33.97 -12.72 1.74
C ALA A 136 34.56 -11.37 1.26
N LEU A 137 35.35 -11.37 0.18
CA LEU A 137 35.85 -10.15 -0.44
C LEU A 137 34.71 -9.33 -1.06
N LEU A 138 33.78 -9.97 -1.75
CA LEU A 138 32.59 -9.31 -2.31
C LEU A 138 31.77 -8.63 -1.19
N VAL A 139 31.50 -9.34 -0.10
CA VAL A 139 30.79 -8.79 1.07
C VAL A 139 31.59 -7.62 1.69
N LEU A 140 32.91 -7.71 1.74
CA LEU A 140 33.77 -6.61 2.20
C LEU A 140 33.68 -5.39 1.28
N LEU A 141 33.64 -5.59 -0.04
CA LEU A 141 33.47 -4.52 -1.01
C LEU A 141 32.10 -3.80 -0.90
N LEU A 142 31.10 -4.48 -0.35
CA LEU A 142 29.77 -3.91 -0.04
C LEU A 142 29.73 -3.18 1.32
N PHE A 143 30.81 -3.16 2.09
CA PHE A 143 30.86 -2.49 3.40
C PHE A 143 30.54 -0.98 3.33
N PRO A 144 30.93 -0.21 2.30
CA PRO A 144 30.49 1.17 2.15
C PRO A 144 28.97 1.36 2.16
N PHE A 145 28.19 0.36 1.70
CA PHE A 145 26.74 0.39 1.78
C PHE A 145 26.24 0.44 3.23
N THR A 146 26.94 -0.23 4.17
CA THR A 146 26.62 -0.15 5.61
C THR A 146 26.82 1.26 6.15
N PHE A 147 27.87 1.96 5.75
CA PHE A 147 28.06 3.36 6.12
C PHE A 147 27.01 4.27 5.49
N PHE A 148 26.62 4.00 4.25
CA PHE A 148 25.60 4.76 3.55
C PHE A 148 24.23 4.62 4.26
N THR A 149 23.82 3.38 4.60
CA THR A 149 22.55 3.15 5.33
C THR A 149 22.55 3.83 6.69
N PHE A 150 23.63 3.69 7.46
CA PHE A 150 23.76 4.31 8.78
C PHE A 150 23.83 5.83 8.69
N GLY A 151 24.61 6.36 7.76
CA GLY A 151 24.71 7.81 7.52
C GLY A 151 23.36 8.42 7.17
N ARG A 152 22.58 7.74 6.33
CA ARG A 152 21.21 8.18 6.00
C ARG A 152 20.27 8.18 7.20
N VAL A 153 20.29 7.15 8.03
CA VAL A 153 19.47 7.10 9.24
C VAL A 153 19.85 8.25 10.19
N VAL A 154 21.14 8.52 10.34
CA VAL A 154 21.60 9.64 11.18
C VAL A 154 21.19 11.01 10.59
N THR A 155 21.38 11.22 9.30
CA THR A 155 20.97 12.48 8.66
C THR A 155 19.46 12.68 8.73
N GLN A 156 18.69 11.62 8.51
CA GLN A 156 17.24 11.66 8.64
C GLN A 156 16.80 12.01 10.06
N TRP A 157 17.43 11.48 11.10
CA TRP A 157 17.16 11.87 12.48
C TRP A 157 17.22 13.39 12.68
N PHE A 158 18.23 14.05 12.12
CA PHE A 158 18.39 15.49 12.26
C PHE A 158 17.39 16.29 11.41
N THR A 159 17.11 15.84 10.19
CA THR A 159 16.20 16.53 9.27
C THR A 159 14.72 16.34 9.65
N GLU A 160 14.32 15.16 10.11
CA GLU A 160 12.93 14.89 10.47
C GLU A 160 12.51 15.55 11.79
N ARG A 161 13.44 15.89 12.68
CA ARG A 161 13.14 16.72 13.89
C ARG A 161 12.66 18.12 13.53
N SER A 162 13.05 18.65 12.40
CA SER A 162 12.67 19.97 11.90
C SER A 162 11.50 19.96 10.92
N ALA A 163 11.11 18.78 10.40
CA ALA A 163 9.99 18.65 9.50
C ALA A 163 8.66 18.78 10.28
N VAL A 164 7.80 19.68 9.83
CA VAL A 164 6.43 19.79 10.35
C VAL A 164 5.62 18.60 9.84
N TRP A 165 5.60 17.54 10.63
CA TRP A 165 4.63 16.45 10.43
C TRP A 165 3.30 16.98 10.96
N SER A 166 2.45 17.51 10.09
CA SER A 166 1.13 17.97 10.50
C SER A 166 0.31 16.78 10.99
N ARG A 167 0.26 16.58 12.32
CA ARG A 167 -0.86 15.94 12.95
C ARG A 167 -2.04 16.89 12.71
N THR A 168 -2.96 16.52 11.88
CA THR A 168 -4.28 17.12 11.93
C THR A 168 -4.99 16.46 13.11
N ASP A 169 -4.88 17.08 14.28
CA ASP A 169 -5.91 16.89 15.29
C ASP A 169 -7.24 17.24 14.61
N PRO A 170 -8.32 16.47 14.86
CA PRO A 170 -9.61 16.82 14.28
C PRO A 170 -9.89 18.29 14.61
N PRO A 171 -10.22 19.12 13.62
CA PRO A 171 -10.52 20.51 13.89
C PRO A 171 -11.64 20.56 14.92
N THR A 172 -11.44 21.37 15.95
CA THR A 172 -12.50 21.67 16.92
C THR A 172 -13.71 22.15 16.13
N PRO A 173 -14.90 21.58 16.32
CA PRO A 173 -16.07 21.99 15.56
C PRO A 173 -16.26 23.50 15.68
N SER A 174 -16.01 24.24 14.63
CA SER A 174 -16.41 25.65 14.57
C SER A 174 -17.92 25.72 14.52
N PRO A 175 -18.59 26.60 15.28
CA PRO A 175 -20.02 26.79 15.17
C PRO A 175 -20.32 27.26 13.74
N SER A 176 -20.82 26.38 12.91
CA SER A 176 -21.15 26.67 11.52
C SER A 176 -22.61 26.99 11.39
N THR A 177 -22.89 28.01 10.61
CA THR A 177 -24.21 28.22 10.02
C THR A 177 -24.64 26.92 9.32
N PRO A 178 -25.86 26.39 9.53
CA PRO A 178 -26.30 25.19 8.85
C PRO A 178 -26.19 25.39 7.33
N PRO A 179 -25.75 24.36 6.60
CA PRO A 179 -25.60 24.46 5.14
C PRO A 179 -26.94 24.80 4.49
N PRO A 180 -26.94 25.56 3.38
CA PRO A 180 -28.18 26.11 2.78
C PRO A 180 -29.18 25.04 2.33
N SER A 181 -28.81 23.77 2.20
CA SER A 181 -29.65 22.75 1.58
C SER A 181 -29.64 21.36 2.23
N GLY A 182 -28.94 21.11 3.30
CA GLY A 182 -28.89 19.76 3.92
C GLY A 182 -28.38 18.62 3.04
N ARG A 183 -27.90 18.90 1.81
CA ARG A 183 -27.42 17.90 0.87
C ARG A 183 -26.13 17.27 1.36
N ARG A 184 -26.04 15.96 1.13
CA ARG A 184 -24.92 15.14 1.60
C ARG A 184 -24.45 14.19 0.52
N VAL A 185 -23.12 14.14 0.30
CA VAL A 185 -22.48 13.25 -0.66
C VAL A 185 -21.41 12.44 0.07
N LEU A 186 -21.53 11.13 0.03
CA LEU A 186 -20.52 10.17 0.44
C LEU A 186 -19.84 9.61 -0.82
N TRP A 187 -18.61 10.01 -1.04
CA TRP A 187 -17.77 9.56 -2.14
C TRP A 187 -16.84 8.47 -1.66
N ILE A 188 -16.99 7.25 -2.18
CA ILE A 188 -16.25 6.06 -1.82
C ILE A 188 -15.35 5.67 -2.98
N ILE A 189 -14.06 5.60 -2.73
CA ILE A 189 -13.06 5.05 -3.65
C ILE A 189 -12.49 3.78 -3.03
N PHE A 190 -12.61 2.66 -3.74
CA PHE A 190 -11.92 1.41 -3.45
C PHE A 190 -10.72 1.27 -4.39
N ASP A 191 -9.50 1.30 -3.83
CA ASP A 191 -8.25 1.28 -4.60
C ASP A 191 -8.11 0.00 -5.44
N GLU A 192 -7.92 0.16 -6.76
CA GLU A 192 -7.84 -0.94 -7.74
C GLU A 192 -9.14 -1.73 -7.94
N MET A 193 -10.32 -1.25 -7.58
CA MET A 193 -11.55 -1.99 -7.85
C MET A 193 -11.85 -2.03 -9.37
N ASP A 194 -11.98 -3.25 -9.90
CA ASP A 194 -12.10 -3.50 -11.34
C ASP A 194 -13.55 -3.78 -11.73
N GLU A 195 -14.07 -3.07 -12.74
CA GLU A 195 -15.46 -3.22 -13.21
C GLU A 195 -15.72 -4.63 -13.74
N ARG A 196 -14.82 -5.17 -14.54
CA ARG A 196 -14.97 -6.50 -15.16
C ARG A 196 -15.07 -7.60 -14.12
N LEU A 197 -14.14 -7.61 -13.14
CA LEU A 197 -14.08 -8.64 -12.11
C LEU A 197 -15.21 -8.50 -11.08
N THR A 198 -15.75 -7.30 -10.93
CA THR A 198 -16.84 -7.02 -10.00
C THR A 198 -18.20 -7.38 -10.59
N PHE A 199 -18.47 -7.09 -11.87
CA PHE A 199 -19.81 -7.19 -12.45
C PHE A 199 -19.90 -8.08 -13.70
N ILE A 200 -18.89 -8.08 -14.60
CA ILE A 200 -19.01 -8.66 -15.94
C ILE A 200 -18.47 -10.11 -15.97
N ASP A 201 -17.19 -10.28 -15.67
CA ASP A 201 -16.50 -11.60 -15.64
C ASP A 201 -16.26 -12.04 -14.19
N ARG A 202 -17.25 -11.84 -13.32
CA ARG A 202 -17.17 -12.24 -11.91
C ARG A 202 -16.89 -13.73 -11.81
N LEU A 203 -15.86 -14.09 -11.05
CA LEU A 203 -15.50 -15.49 -10.84
C LEU A 203 -16.65 -16.26 -10.18
N SER A 204 -16.86 -17.50 -10.63
CA SER A 204 -17.86 -18.40 -10.02
C SER A 204 -17.54 -18.60 -8.54
N GLY A 205 -18.53 -18.39 -7.67
CA GLY A 205 -18.36 -18.47 -6.21
C GLY A 205 -17.96 -17.15 -5.51
N LEU A 206 -17.65 -16.08 -6.23
CA LEU A 206 -17.56 -14.73 -5.65
C LEU A 206 -18.96 -14.14 -5.54
N ARG A 207 -19.40 -13.89 -4.30
CA ARG A 207 -20.68 -13.24 -4.02
C ARG A 207 -20.43 -11.85 -3.44
N LEU A 208 -21.11 -10.84 -4.00
CA LEU A 208 -21.00 -9.43 -3.61
C LEU A 208 -22.42 -8.85 -3.42
N PRO A 209 -23.21 -9.39 -2.45
CA PRO A 209 -24.63 -9.04 -2.34
C PRO A 209 -24.90 -7.58 -2.04
N GLU A 210 -24.01 -6.91 -1.27
CA GLU A 210 -24.20 -5.50 -0.94
C GLU A 210 -23.83 -4.57 -2.08
N ILE A 211 -22.79 -4.92 -2.83
CA ILE A 211 -22.41 -4.20 -4.04
C ILE A 211 -23.47 -4.39 -5.13
N ASP A 212 -24.03 -5.60 -5.28
CA ASP A 212 -25.15 -5.87 -6.19
C ASP A 212 -26.39 -5.08 -5.78
N ARG A 213 -26.71 -5.03 -4.48
CA ARG A 213 -27.81 -4.21 -3.97
C ARG A 213 -27.61 -2.72 -4.25
N LEU A 214 -26.40 -2.18 -4.03
CA LEU A 214 -26.10 -0.78 -4.37
C LEU A 214 -26.29 -0.54 -5.86
N ARG A 215 -25.82 -1.44 -6.73
CA ARG A 215 -26.02 -1.34 -8.18
C ARG A 215 -27.52 -1.26 -8.53
N ASP A 216 -28.34 -2.10 -7.89
CA ASP A 216 -29.78 -2.17 -8.18
C ASP A 216 -30.57 -0.95 -7.63
N GLU A 217 -29.92 -0.13 -6.78
CA GLU A 217 -30.45 1.13 -6.23
C GLU A 217 -29.79 2.39 -6.86
N SER A 218 -28.96 2.26 -7.89
CA SER A 218 -28.08 3.34 -8.41
C SER A 218 -28.23 3.57 -9.92
N LEU A 219 -27.76 4.73 -10.38
CA LEU A 219 -27.26 4.85 -11.75
C LEU A 219 -25.97 4.05 -11.81
N TRP A 220 -25.97 2.96 -12.59
CA TRP A 220 -24.79 2.14 -12.86
C TRP A 220 -24.19 2.48 -14.22
N ALA A 221 -22.97 3.03 -14.20
CA ALA A 221 -22.25 3.34 -15.43
C ALA A 221 -21.21 2.24 -15.72
N SER A 222 -21.54 1.35 -16.65
CA SER A 222 -20.72 0.17 -17.00
C SER A 222 -19.53 0.48 -17.92
N ASN A 223 -19.35 1.75 -18.33
CA ASN A 223 -18.30 2.14 -19.28
C ASN A 223 -17.53 3.39 -18.81
N ALA A 224 -17.22 3.42 -17.50
CA ALA A 224 -16.49 4.48 -16.85
C ALA A 224 -14.96 4.19 -16.86
N PHE A 225 -14.15 5.19 -17.22
CA PHE A 225 -12.69 5.09 -17.27
C PHE A 225 -12.04 6.05 -16.30
N PRO A 226 -11.05 5.62 -15.52
CA PRO A 226 -10.31 6.50 -14.62
C PRO A 226 -9.41 7.47 -15.40
N PRO A 227 -9.04 8.60 -14.80
CA PRO A 227 -8.18 9.60 -15.45
C PRO A 227 -6.72 9.15 -15.58
N GLY A 228 -6.29 8.12 -14.84
CA GLY A 228 -4.93 7.62 -14.88
C GLY A 228 -4.83 6.15 -14.45
N PRO A 229 -3.67 5.51 -14.67
CA PRO A 229 -3.45 4.09 -14.36
C PRO A 229 -3.00 3.84 -12.91
N GLU A 230 -2.86 4.87 -12.09
CA GLU A 230 -2.32 4.78 -10.73
C GLU A 230 -2.87 5.88 -9.83
N THR A 231 -2.89 5.64 -8.53
CA THR A 231 -3.44 6.51 -7.49
C THR A 231 -2.88 7.94 -7.54
N LEU A 232 -1.56 8.10 -7.80
CA LEU A 232 -0.90 9.42 -7.86
C LEU A 232 -1.36 10.30 -9.01
N LEU A 233 -1.80 9.71 -10.11
CA LEU A 233 -2.35 10.44 -11.26
C LEU A 233 -3.86 10.61 -11.12
N SER A 234 -4.55 9.55 -10.69
CA SER A 234 -6.01 9.51 -10.66
C SER A 234 -6.61 10.33 -9.53
N MET A 235 -6.14 10.18 -8.30
CA MET A 235 -6.74 10.89 -7.17
C MET A 235 -6.63 12.41 -7.28
N PRO A 236 -5.46 13.00 -7.65
CA PRO A 236 -5.41 14.43 -7.92
C PRO A 236 -6.31 14.87 -9.07
N SER A 237 -6.42 14.04 -10.14
CA SER A 237 -7.29 14.34 -11.26
C SER A 237 -8.76 14.38 -10.85
N LEU A 238 -9.22 13.37 -10.11
CA LEU A 238 -10.59 13.25 -9.60
C LEU A 238 -10.95 14.41 -8.65
N ILE A 239 -10.02 14.76 -7.76
CA ILE A 239 -10.24 15.79 -6.75
C ILE A 239 -10.21 17.19 -7.36
N ASN A 240 -9.40 17.43 -8.40
CA ASN A 240 -9.27 18.76 -9.02
C ASN A 240 -10.11 18.93 -10.28
N GLY A 241 -10.73 17.87 -10.82
CA GLY A 241 -11.52 17.93 -12.05
C GLY A 241 -10.70 18.17 -13.32
N ARG A 242 -9.40 17.85 -13.29
CA ARG A 242 -8.48 18.02 -14.42
C ARG A 242 -7.56 16.82 -14.55
N ILE A 243 -7.34 16.32 -15.75
CA ILE A 243 -6.48 15.16 -15.99
C ILE A 243 -5.02 15.53 -15.70
N VAL A 244 -4.42 14.84 -14.74
CA VAL A 244 -2.99 14.91 -14.39
C VAL A 244 -2.22 13.91 -15.25
N THR A 245 -1.18 14.38 -15.93
CA THR A 245 -0.32 13.58 -16.82
C THR A 245 1.07 13.33 -16.24
N GLY A 246 1.46 14.08 -15.22
CA GLY A 246 2.74 13.92 -14.55
C GLY A 246 2.67 14.34 -13.08
N VAL A 247 3.40 13.63 -12.23
CA VAL A 247 3.53 13.93 -10.81
C VAL A 247 4.98 13.89 -10.39
N LYS A 248 5.36 14.77 -9.46
CA LYS A 248 6.66 14.77 -8.81
C LYS A 248 6.48 15.07 -7.33
N THR A 249 6.93 14.15 -6.50
CA THR A 249 6.95 14.35 -5.05
C THR A 249 8.13 15.23 -4.64
N GLU A 250 7.90 16.18 -3.74
CA GLU A 250 8.96 17.02 -3.16
C GLU A 250 8.87 16.99 -1.62
N GLY A 251 9.86 16.31 -1.03
CA GLY A 251 9.91 16.14 0.44
C GLY A 251 8.72 15.37 1.00
N THR A 252 8.25 15.76 2.19
CA THR A 252 7.19 15.04 2.91
C THR A 252 5.78 15.52 2.60
N GLY A 253 5.61 16.68 1.98
CA GLY A 253 4.30 17.34 1.91
C GLY A 253 3.92 17.96 0.58
N ASP A 254 4.81 17.99 -0.40
CA ASP A 254 4.54 18.64 -1.67
C ASP A 254 4.43 17.63 -2.81
N LEU A 255 3.38 17.79 -3.60
CA LEU A 255 3.16 17.04 -4.84
C LEU A 255 2.96 18.05 -5.97
N LEU A 256 3.90 18.06 -6.90
CA LEU A 256 3.80 18.86 -8.11
C LEU A 256 3.02 18.09 -9.17
N LEU A 257 1.99 18.71 -9.72
CA LEU A 257 1.09 18.16 -10.71
C LEU A 257 1.29 18.84 -12.06
N THR A 258 1.47 18.06 -13.12
CA THR A 258 1.38 18.55 -14.50
C THR A 258 0.06 18.13 -15.09
N TYR A 259 -0.81 19.07 -15.43
CA TYR A 259 -2.09 18.78 -16.05
C TYR A 259 -1.95 18.59 -17.56
N LYS A 260 -2.89 17.85 -18.15
CA LYS A 260 -2.98 17.70 -19.61
C LYS A 260 -3.13 19.08 -20.27
N GLY A 261 -2.17 19.41 -21.14
CA GLY A 261 -2.11 20.69 -21.83
C GLY A 261 -1.33 21.81 -21.13
N ASP A 262 -0.90 21.60 -19.89
CA ASP A 262 -0.03 22.56 -19.19
C ASP A 262 1.45 22.16 -19.34
N GLU A 263 2.34 23.15 -19.50
CA GLU A 263 3.79 22.92 -19.57
C GLU A 263 4.47 22.97 -18.20
N GLN A 264 3.90 23.73 -17.27
CA GLN A 264 4.49 23.95 -15.96
C GLN A 264 3.76 23.17 -14.86
N PRO A 265 4.50 22.49 -13.98
CA PRO A 265 3.91 21.82 -12.84
C PRO A 265 3.43 22.84 -11.80
N VAL A 266 2.33 22.52 -11.13
CA VAL A 266 1.78 23.31 -10.03
C VAL A 266 1.74 22.46 -8.75
N ASN A 267 1.97 23.08 -7.60
CA ASN A 267 1.85 22.37 -6.32
C ASN A 267 0.38 22.10 -6.03
N TRP A 268 0.02 20.83 -5.76
CA TRP A 268 -1.36 20.41 -5.48
C TRP A 268 -2.01 21.24 -4.36
N ARG A 269 -1.26 21.58 -3.34
CA ARG A 269 -1.72 22.39 -2.21
C ARG A 269 -2.31 23.75 -2.62
N ASN A 270 -1.81 24.30 -3.73
CA ASN A 270 -2.18 25.64 -4.20
C ASN A 270 -3.30 25.60 -5.27
N THR A 271 -3.90 24.43 -5.51
CA THR A 271 -4.94 24.27 -6.52
C THR A 271 -6.31 24.22 -5.88
N ALA A 272 -7.29 24.87 -6.51
CA ALA A 272 -8.70 24.70 -6.14
C ALA A 272 -9.12 23.26 -6.43
N ASN A 273 -9.94 22.71 -5.54
CA ASN A 273 -10.36 21.32 -5.59
C ASN A 273 -11.84 21.19 -5.16
N VAL A 274 -12.45 20.02 -5.32
CA VAL A 274 -13.84 19.77 -5.01
C VAL A 274 -14.20 20.16 -3.57
N PHE A 275 -13.29 19.96 -2.62
CA PHE A 275 -13.53 20.29 -1.21
C PHE A 275 -13.48 21.79 -0.95
N SER A 276 -12.48 22.51 -1.51
CA SER A 276 -12.43 23.97 -1.38
C SER A 276 -13.69 24.61 -1.97
N ARG A 277 -14.15 24.13 -3.14
CA ARG A 277 -15.37 24.62 -3.79
C ARG A 277 -16.63 24.25 -3.02
N ALA A 278 -16.69 23.06 -2.41
CA ALA A 278 -17.80 22.69 -1.53
C ALA A 278 -17.86 23.59 -0.28
N ARG A 279 -16.70 23.93 0.30
CA ARG A 279 -16.62 24.88 1.43
C ARG A 279 -17.05 26.29 1.03
N ASP A 280 -16.70 26.75 -0.17
CA ASP A 280 -17.19 28.04 -0.71
C ASP A 280 -18.72 28.07 -0.83
N LEU A 281 -19.35 26.91 -1.02
CA LEU A 281 -20.81 26.73 -0.99
C LEU A 281 -21.38 26.58 0.44
N GLY A 282 -20.56 26.65 1.48
CA GLY A 282 -20.98 26.54 2.88
C GLY A 282 -21.05 25.10 3.42
N TYR A 283 -20.56 24.10 2.68
CA TYR A 283 -20.58 22.70 3.10
C TYR A 283 -19.36 22.31 3.92
N LYS A 284 -19.55 21.46 4.93
CA LYS A 284 -18.48 20.84 5.69
C LYS A 284 -17.92 19.62 4.99
N THR A 285 -16.60 19.49 4.98
CA THR A 285 -15.87 18.50 4.21
C THR A 285 -15.03 17.58 5.09
N ALA A 286 -14.97 16.29 4.75
CA ALA A 286 -14.17 15.31 5.46
C ALA A 286 -13.48 14.34 4.51
N VAL A 287 -12.26 13.94 4.84
CA VAL A 287 -11.50 12.89 4.12
C VAL A 287 -10.93 11.89 5.12
N VAL A 288 -11.22 10.62 4.88
CA VAL A 288 -10.45 9.51 5.45
C VAL A 288 -9.76 8.82 4.27
N GLY A 289 -8.44 8.94 4.20
CA GLY A 289 -7.72 8.56 2.99
C GLY A 289 -6.55 7.63 3.23
N TRP A 290 -6.31 6.77 2.25
CA TRP A 290 -5.16 5.87 2.21
C TRP A 290 -4.15 6.33 1.16
N SER A 291 -2.88 5.94 1.34
CA SER A 291 -1.74 6.18 0.44
C SER A 291 -1.32 7.64 0.29
N ASN A 292 -2.19 8.53 -0.15
CA ASN A 292 -1.86 9.94 -0.34
C ASN A 292 -1.96 10.72 0.99
N PRO A 293 -0.97 11.55 1.35
CA PRO A 293 -0.97 12.34 2.58
C PRO A 293 -1.93 13.55 2.48
N TYR A 294 -3.23 13.28 2.36
CA TYR A 294 -4.28 14.30 2.19
C TYR A 294 -4.18 15.49 3.15
N PRO A 295 -3.84 15.31 4.45
CA PRO A 295 -3.67 16.46 5.36
C PRO A 295 -2.62 17.45 4.89
N ARG A 296 -1.58 16.98 4.20
CA ARG A 296 -0.46 17.81 3.74
C ARG A 296 -0.71 18.46 2.40
N VAL A 297 -1.43 17.77 1.49
CA VAL A 297 -1.64 18.24 0.11
C VAL A 297 -2.94 19.02 -0.09
N ILE A 298 -4.02 18.70 0.63
CA ILE A 298 -5.31 19.39 0.52
C ILE A 298 -5.94 19.75 1.88
N GLY A 299 -5.21 19.57 2.99
CA GLY A 299 -5.75 19.75 4.35
C GLY A 299 -6.35 21.11 4.61
N ALA A 300 -5.85 22.18 3.98
CA ALA A 300 -6.42 23.52 4.06
C ALA A 300 -7.87 23.62 3.54
N SER A 301 -8.29 22.68 2.70
CA SER A 301 -9.65 22.61 2.13
C SER A 301 -10.61 21.73 2.94
N LEU A 302 -10.17 21.16 4.07
CA LEU A 302 -10.89 20.14 4.81
C LEU A 302 -11.22 20.59 6.23
N ASP A 303 -12.42 20.24 6.70
CA ASP A 303 -12.83 20.43 8.11
C ASP A 303 -12.39 19.22 8.96
N PHE A 304 -12.28 18.03 8.34
CA PHE A 304 -11.70 16.84 8.97
C PHE A 304 -10.83 16.08 7.95
N CYS A 305 -9.67 15.62 8.40
CA CYS A 305 -8.81 14.79 7.56
C CYS A 305 -8.02 13.78 8.39
N GLN A 306 -8.14 12.51 8.02
CA GLN A 306 -7.30 11.45 8.57
C GLN A 306 -6.65 10.65 7.43
N PHE A 307 -5.35 10.39 7.58
CA PHE A 307 -4.53 9.73 6.59
C PHE A 307 -3.95 8.43 7.15
N PHE A 308 -3.97 7.40 6.32
CA PHE A 308 -3.36 6.10 6.61
C PHE A 308 -2.27 5.82 5.57
N PRO A 309 -1.02 5.61 6.00
CA PRO A 309 0.08 5.31 5.09
C PRO A 309 -0.04 3.89 4.54
N ARG A 310 0.69 3.60 3.47
CA ARG A 310 0.78 2.24 2.90
C ARG A 310 1.31 1.21 3.90
N ARG A 311 2.19 1.63 4.80
CA ARG A 311 2.67 0.82 5.93
C ARG A 311 2.27 1.51 7.22
N TYR A 312 1.49 0.82 8.04
CA TYR A 312 1.10 1.34 9.34
C TYR A 312 2.32 1.31 10.28
N PRO A 313 2.81 2.44 10.77
CA PRO A 313 3.89 2.43 11.74
C PRO A 313 3.36 1.90 13.07
N ASP A 314 4.00 0.90 13.65
CA ASP A 314 3.77 0.49 15.04
C ASP A 314 4.40 1.54 15.98
N SER A 315 3.86 2.77 15.96
CA SER A 315 4.41 3.93 16.66
C SER A 315 4.46 3.76 18.18
N ASP A 316 3.67 2.86 18.73
CA ASP A 316 3.49 2.70 20.18
C ASP A 316 4.32 1.57 20.79
N LEU A 317 5.08 0.84 19.98
CA LEU A 317 5.92 -0.23 20.49
C LEU A 317 7.17 0.32 21.20
N PRO A 318 7.53 -0.22 22.38
CA PRO A 318 8.82 0.05 23.00
C PRO A 318 9.99 -0.30 22.08
N PHE A 319 11.10 0.42 22.18
CA PHE A 319 12.26 0.26 21.29
C PHE A 319 12.75 -1.20 21.17
N PHE A 320 12.81 -1.94 22.28
CA PHE A 320 13.21 -3.34 22.27
C PHE A 320 12.22 -4.25 21.52
N SER A 321 10.93 -3.99 21.65
CA SER A 321 9.89 -4.73 20.91
C SER A 321 10.00 -4.47 19.41
N ARG A 322 10.32 -3.23 18.99
CA ARG A 322 10.61 -2.88 17.59
C ARG A 322 11.80 -3.67 17.06
N MET A 323 12.90 -3.75 17.81
CA MET A 323 14.06 -4.56 17.45
C MET A 323 13.67 -6.02 17.20
N LEU A 324 12.94 -6.66 18.12
CA LEU A 324 12.50 -8.05 17.96
C LEU A 324 11.61 -8.24 16.71
N GLU A 325 10.69 -7.31 16.48
CA GLU A 325 9.80 -7.37 15.32
C GLU A 325 10.60 -7.18 14.01
N ARG A 326 11.54 -6.25 13.96
CA ARG A 326 12.40 -6.04 12.78
C ARG A 326 13.42 -7.18 12.59
N MET A 327 13.94 -7.76 13.65
CA MET A 327 14.81 -8.95 13.58
C MET A 327 14.09 -10.15 12.94
N ALA A 328 12.76 -10.24 13.07
CA ALA A 328 11.96 -11.29 12.43
C ALA A 328 12.04 -11.29 10.88
N ILE A 329 12.42 -10.16 10.26
CA ILE A 329 12.65 -10.06 8.82
C ILE A 329 13.75 -11.03 8.36
N VAL A 330 14.78 -11.26 9.19
CA VAL A 330 15.94 -12.08 8.83
C VAL A 330 15.54 -13.55 8.62
N PRO A 331 14.93 -14.26 9.57
CA PRO A 331 14.46 -15.63 9.34
C PRO A 331 13.35 -15.72 8.31
N SER A 332 12.47 -14.70 8.22
CA SER A 332 11.40 -14.65 7.22
C SER A 332 11.92 -14.45 5.78
N SER A 333 13.19 -14.13 5.61
CA SER A 333 13.86 -14.02 4.31
C SER A 333 14.57 -15.30 3.87
N LEU A 334 14.43 -16.41 4.59
CA LEU A 334 15.02 -17.70 4.22
C LEU A 334 14.27 -18.34 3.04
N PRO A 335 14.97 -19.00 2.08
CA PRO A 335 14.35 -19.55 0.87
C PRO A 335 13.41 -20.74 1.11
N LEU A 336 13.34 -21.29 2.31
CA LEU A 336 12.52 -22.45 2.70
C LEU A 336 11.39 -22.07 3.67
N GLU A 337 11.02 -20.83 3.69
CA GLU A 337 10.08 -20.21 4.59
C GLU A 337 8.73 -20.92 4.66
N GLU A 338 8.16 -21.35 3.54
CA GLU A 338 6.86 -22.07 3.50
C GLU A 338 6.85 -23.37 4.32
N ARG A 339 8.01 -24.00 4.51
CA ARG A 339 8.17 -25.23 5.29
C ARG A 339 8.72 -25.01 6.71
N PHE A 340 9.40 -23.88 6.95
CA PHE A 340 10.11 -23.60 8.20
C PHE A 340 9.66 -22.29 8.85
N HIS A 341 8.40 -21.88 8.65
CA HIS A 341 7.82 -20.68 9.28
C HIS A 341 7.96 -20.66 10.82
N TRP A 342 8.12 -21.82 11.46
CA TRP A 342 8.38 -21.95 12.88
C TRP A 342 9.77 -21.40 13.29
N LEU A 343 10.68 -21.17 12.36
CA LEU A 343 11.96 -20.49 12.61
C LEU A 343 11.81 -18.97 12.71
N SER A 344 10.72 -18.42 12.21
CA SER A 344 10.41 -17.00 12.40
C SER A 344 9.91 -16.77 13.83
N PRO A 345 10.43 -15.78 14.58
CA PRO A 345 9.93 -15.44 15.92
C PRO A 345 8.44 -15.15 15.99
N ILE A 346 7.84 -14.73 14.89
CA ILE A 346 6.40 -14.42 14.78
C ILE A 346 5.65 -15.41 13.86
N GLY A 347 6.34 -16.45 13.34
CA GLY A 347 5.72 -17.48 12.49
C GLY A 347 5.19 -17.01 11.14
N LEU A 348 5.60 -15.83 10.67
CA LEU A 348 5.12 -15.22 9.43
C LEU A 348 6.21 -15.09 8.38
N SER A 349 5.79 -15.17 7.13
CA SER A 349 6.58 -14.86 5.94
C SER A 349 6.74 -13.34 5.72
N LEU A 350 7.62 -12.93 4.80
CA LEU A 350 7.68 -11.53 4.37
C LEU A 350 6.35 -11.05 3.80
N ASP A 351 5.70 -11.89 2.96
CA ASP A 351 4.37 -11.60 2.44
C ASP A 351 3.34 -11.59 3.58
N GLY A 352 3.49 -12.48 4.57
CA GLY A 352 2.66 -12.50 5.77
C GLY A 352 2.84 -11.28 6.66
N LEU A 353 4.07 -10.77 6.81
CA LEU A 353 4.36 -9.52 7.52
C LEU A 353 3.70 -8.32 6.82
N GLU A 354 3.79 -8.28 5.48
CA GLU A 354 3.15 -7.24 4.68
C GLU A 354 1.61 -7.31 4.80
N ALA A 355 1.04 -8.52 4.73
CA ALA A 355 -0.39 -8.74 4.93
C ALA A 355 -0.85 -8.32 6.33
N LEU A 356 -0.09 -8.66 7.38
CA LEU A 356 -0.40 -8.25 8.76
C LEU A 356 -0.41 -6.72 8.91
N GLY A 357 0.58 -6.02 8.34
CA GLY A 357 0.62 -4.56 8.32
C GLY A 357 -0.59 -3.97 7.59
N SER A 358 -0.98 -4.55 6.46
CA SER A 358 -2.15 -4.13 5.68
C SER A 358 -3.47 -4.40 6.42
N ILE A 359 -3.58 -5.50 7.18
CA ILE A 359 -4.73 -5.78 8.07
C ILE A 359 -4.85 -4.69 9.13
N LYS A 360 -3.74 -4.35 9.81
CA LYS A 360 -3.72 -3.27 10.82
C LYS A 360 -4.16 -1.94 10.22
N THR A 361 -3.63 -1.59 9.03
CA THR A 361 -4.03 -0.38 8.30
C THR A 361 -5.52 -0.38 7.99
N TYR A 362 -6.05 -1.46 7.43
CA TYR A 362 -7.46 -1.61 7.11
C TYR A 362 -8.35 -1.47 8.36
N GLN A 363 -8.02 -2.15 9.46
CA GLN A 363 -8.79 -2.07 10.70
C GLN A 363 -8.78 -0.67 11.32
N ALA A 364 -7.63 0.01 11.28
CA ALA A 364 -7.52 1.39 11.75
C ALA A 364 -8.32 2.34 10.85
N PHE A 365 -8.32 2.11 9.54
CA PHE A 365 -9.14 2.84 8.59
C PHE A 365 -10.64 2.68 8.87
N CYS A 366 -11.13 1.46 9.09
CA CYS A 366 -12.54 1.21 9.45
C CYS A 366 -12.98 1.98 10.69
N LYS A 367 -12.12 2.00 11.75
CA LYS A 367 -12.39 2.74 12.98
C LYS A 367 -12.51 4.24 12.77
N ALA A 368 -11.83 4.80 11.76
CA ALA A 368 -11.91 6.22 11.42
C ALA A 368 -13.06 6.53 10.45
N ALA A 369 -13.28 5.68 9.45
CA ALA A 369 -14.22 5.93 8.37
C ALA A 369 -15.69 5.87 8.81
N ILE A 370 -16.06 4.88 9.64
CA ILE A 370 -17.46 4.70 10.07
C ILE A 370 -17.98 5.89 10.86
N PRO A 371 -17.29 6.41 11.91
CA PRO A 371 -17.75 7.60 12.62
C PRO A 371 -17.89 8.85 11.72
N VAL A 372 -17.00 9.02 10.74
CA VAL A 372 -17.08 10.15 9.79
C VAL A 372 -18.27 9.99 8.86
N ALA A 373 -18.50 8.78 8.33
CA ALA A 373 -19.61 8.49 7.44
C ALA A 373 -20.98 8.59 8.13
N THR A 374 -21.05 8.36 9.44
CA THR A 374 -22.30 8.44 10.21
C THR A 374 -22.55 9.83 10.82
N ASN A 375 -21.54 10.71 10.81
CA ASN A 375 -21.71 12.06 11.34
C ASN A 375 -22.51 12.95 10.38
N PRO A 376 -23.71 13.44 10.78
CA PRO A 376 -24.55 14.27 9.92
C PRO A 376 -23.97 15.67 9.65
N ASP A 377 -22.97 16.11 10.42
CA ASP A 377 -22.35 17.42 10.26
C ASP A 377 -21.52 17.54 8.97
N PHE A 378 -21.01 16.43 8.42
CA PHE A 378 -20.25 16.45 7.19
C PHE A 378 -21.15 16.29 5.97
N ASN A 379 -20.99 17.18 4.99
CA ASN A 379 -21.78 17.21 3.76
C ASN A 379 -21.07 16.54 2.58
N LEU A 380 -19.74 16.76 2.42
CA LEU A 380 -18.94 16.09 1.42
C LEU A 380 -17.87 15.24 2.12
N ILE A 381 -17.99 13.93 1.97
CA ILE A 381 -17.09 12.96 2.60
C ILE A 381 -16.41 12.14 1.51
N LEU A 382 -15.08 12.03 1.56
CA LEU A 382 -14.33 11.06 0.76
C LEU A 382 -13.77 9.97 1.68
N LEU A 383 -14.06 8.71 1.34
CA LEU A 383 -13.44 7.53 1.92
C LEU A 383 -12.60 6.84 0.83
N HIS A 384 -11.28 6.93 0.92
CA HIS A 384 -10.38 6.28 -0.03
C HIS A 384 -9.76 5.03 0.63
N TRP A 385 -10.38 3.87 0.38
CA TRP A 385 -10.09 2.58 1.01
C TRP A 385 -8.87 1.88 0.42
N PRO A 386 -8.06 1.15 1.25
CA PRO A 386 -6.87 0.41 0.79
C PRO A 386 -7.18 -0.93 0.11
N ILE A 387 -8.42 -1.27 -0.10
CA ILE A 387 -8.88 -2.53 -0.70
C ILE A 387 -9.66 -2.24 -1.99
N PRO A 388 -9.70 -3.17 -2.93
CA PRO A 388 -9.12 -4.52 -2.96
C PRO A 388 -7.64 -4.62 -3.33
N HIS A 389 -6.88 -3.50 -3.32
CA HIS A 389 -5.44 -3.48 -3.60
C HIS A 389 -4.68 -4.60 -2.85
N LEU A 390 -3.68 -5.21 -3.50
CA LEU A 390 -2.82 -6.22 -2.88
C LEU A 390 -1.90 -5.60 -1.79
N PRO A 391 -1.51 -6.38 -0.77
CA PRO A 391 -1.65 -7.83 -0.61
C PRO A 391 -3.07 -8.26 -0.26
N GLY A 392 -3.42 -9.52 -0.58
CA GLY A 392 -4.67 -10.13 -0.13
C GLY A 392 -4.65 -10.33 1.37
N ILE A 393 -5.58 -9.68 2.08
CA ILE A 393 -5.65 -9.66 3.55
C ILE A 393 -6.86 -10.41 4.10
N TYR A 394 -7.62 -11.05 3.23
CA TYR A 394 -8.87 -11.73 3.58
C TYR A 394 -8.92 -13.13 2.98
N SER A 395 -9.62 -14.02 3.63
CA SER A 395 -9.96 -15.36 3.15
C SER A 395 -11.48 -15.51 3.08
N ARG A 396 -12.05 -15.44 1.88
CA ARG A 396 -13.50 -15.62 1.67
C ARG A 396 -14.01 -16.99 2.10
N SER A 397 -13.18 -18.03 2.06
CA SER A 397 -13.55 -19.37 2.50
C SER A 397 -13.70 -19.49 4.01
N ARG A 398 -12.91 -18.72 4.78
CA ARG A 398 -13.01 -18.64 6.24
C ARG A 398 -13.89 -17.49 6.73
N GLY A 399 -14.15 -16.50 5.88
CA GLY A 399 -14.86 -15.28 6.28
C GLY A 399 -14.07 -14.38 7.23
N ASP A 400 -12.73 -14.47 7.24
CA ASP A 400 -11.87 -13.81 8.21
C ASP A 400 -10.56 -13.30 7.58
N PHE A 401 -9.81 -12.47 8.31
CA PHE A 401 -8.51 -11.97 7.88
C PHE A 401 -7.49 -13.09 7.68
N ASP A 402 -6.59 -12.87 6.71
CA ASP A 402 -5.51 -13.79 6.36
C ASP A 402 -4.16 -13.09 6.38
N SER A 403 -3.42 -13.31 7.46
CA SER A 403 -2.04 -12.82 7.60
C SER A 403 -1.00 -13.76 7.02
N SER A 404 -1.39 -14.81 6.28
CA SER A 404 -0.44 -15.75 5.67
C SER A 404 0.29 -15.21 4.44
N GLY A 405 -0.17 -14.08 3.88
CA GLY A 405 0.32 -13.54 2.60
C GLY A 405 -0.18 -14.30 1.37
N ARG A 406 -1.13 -15.23 1.54
CA ARG A 406 -1.70 -16.08 0.45
C ARG A 406 -3.06 -15.59 -0.03
N GLY A 407 -3.61 -14.56 0.58
CA GLY A 407 -4.85 -13.94 0.15
C GLY A 407 -4.73 -13.42 -1.29
N THR A 408 -5.83 -13.42 -2.00
CA THR A 408 -5.90 -12.99 -3.40
C THR A 408 -6.65 -11.68 -3.53
N TYR A 409 -6.52 -11.03 -4.70
CA TYR A 409 -7.35 -9.88 -5.07
C TYR A 409 -8.86 -10.22 -4.99
N ILE A 410 -9.25 -11.42 -5.40
CA ILE A 410 -10.66 -11.88 -5.36
C ILE A 410 -11.17 -12.04 -3.92
N ASP A 411 -10.29 -12.42 -3.01
CA ASP A 411 -10.65 -12.47 -1.58
C ASP A 411 -10.82 -11.04 -1.02
N ASN A 412 -9.99 -10.11 -1.45
CA ASN A 412 -10.16 -8.70 -1.09
C ASN A 412 -11.43 -8.06 -1.71
N LEU A 413 -11.89 -8.49 -2.90
CA LEU A 413 -13.20 -8.07 -3.43
C LEU A 413 -14.35 -8.52 -2.52
N ALA A 414 -14.28 -9.74 -1.95
CA ALA A 414 -15.27 -10.16 -0.96
C ALA A 414 -15.19 -9.32 0.33
N LEU A 415 -13.99 -8.84 0.70
CA LEU A 415 -13.82 -7.91 1.82
C LEU A 415 -14.41 -6.53 1.49
N VAL A 416 -14.33 -6.05 0.25
CA VAL A 416 -15.01 -4.82 -0.20
C VAL A 416 -16.51 -4.90 0.06
N ASP A 417 -17.16 -6.00 -0.32
CA ASP A 417 -18.60 -6.20 -0.09
C ASP A 417 -18.96 -6.22 1.40
N ARG A 418 -18.16 -6.93 2.22
CA ARG A 418 -18.31 -6.93 3.68
C ARG A 418 -18.15 -5.53 4.26
N THR A 419 -17.13 -4.80 3.84
CA THR A 419 -16.84 -3.43 4.29
C THR A 419 -18.00 -2.50 3.97
N PHE A 420 -18.51 -2.58 2.74
CA PHE A 420 -19.62 -1.75 2.32
C PHE A 420 -20.90 -2.08 3.09
N ARG A 421 -21.17 -3.37 3.41
CA ARG A 421 -22.26 -3.78 4.26
C ARG A 421 -22.17 -3.16 5.66
N GLU A 422 -21.01 -3.26 6.30
CA GLU A 422 -20.79 -2.70 7.64
C GLU A 422 -20.97 -1.17 7.64
N LEU A 423 -20.46 -0.48 6.62
CA LEU A 423 -20.63 0.96 6.43
C LEU A 423 -22.10 1.33 6.24
N ARG A 424 -22.82 0.64 5.33
CA ARG A 424 -24.24 0.88 5.05
C ARG A 424 -25.09 0.68 6.32
N GLN A 425 -24.92 -0.44 7.02
CA GLN A 425 -25.64 -0.73 8.25
C GLN A 425 -25.43 0.33 9.34
N ALA A 426 -24.18 0.82 9.48
CA ALA A 426 -23.88 1.90 10.41
C ALA A 426 -24.61 3.19 10.03
N MET A 427 -24.65 3.54 8.75
CA MET A 427 -25.34 4.73 8.24
C MET A 427 -26.86 4.60 8.33
N GLU A 428 -27.44 3.41 8.08
CA GLU A 428 -28.86 3.11 8.28
C GLU A 428 -29.23 3.26 9.76
N THR A 429 -28.39 2.71 10.65
CA THR A 429 -28.59 2.84 12.11
C THR A 429 -28.51 4.29 12.59
N ALA A 430 -27.65 5.09 11.99
CA ALA A 430 -27.54 6.52 12.28
C ALA A 430 -28.62 7.38 11.60
N GLY A 431 -29.50 6.78 10.77
CA GLY A 431 -30.58 7.47 10.07
C GLY A 431 -30.12 8.42 8.96
N VAL A 432 -28.89 8.27 8.45
CA VAL A 432 -28.32 9.16 7.44
C VAL A 432 -28.25 8.54 6.03
N TRP A 433 -28.53 7.23 5.88
CA TRP A 433 -28.38 6.52 4.61
C TRP A 433 -29.29 7.08 3.50
N ASP A 434 -30.58 7.17 3.75
CA ASP A 434 -31.56 7.56 2.75
C ASP A 434 -31.42 9.02 2.31
N SER A 435 -30.92 9.89 3.18
CA SER A 435 -30.65 11.30 2.90
C SER A 435 -29.29 11.56 2.25
N THR A 436 -28.47 10.52 2.07
CA THR A 436 -27.12 10.63 1.52
C THR A 436 -27.09 10.18 0.06
N THR A 437 -26.51 11.00 -0.80
CA THR A 437 -26.06 10.57 -2.13
C THR A 437 -24.76 9.78 -1.97
N VAL A 438 -24.72 8.54 -2.46
CA VAL A 438 -23.56 7.65 -2.38
C VAL A 438 -22.96 7.46 -3.77
N LEU A 439 -21.71 7.86 -3.94
CA LEU A 439 -20.94 7.60 -5.15
C LEU A 439 -19.83 6.62 -4.81
N LEU A 440 -19.91 5.42 -5.39
CA LEU A 440 -18.86 4.38 -5.28
C LEU A 440 -18.15 4.25 -6.62
N SER A 441 -16.82 4.34 -6.58
CA SER A 441 -15.95 4.13 -7.74
C SER A 441 -14.58 3.60 -7.31
N ALA A 442 -13.64 3.54 -8.26
CA ALA A 442 -12.23 3.28 -7.99
C ALA A 442 -11.37 4.38 -8.58
N ASP A 443 -10.15 4.49 -8.07
CA ASP A 443 -9.15 5.40 -8.60
C ASP A 443 -8.55 4.88 -9.92
N HIS A 444 -8.30 3.56 -10.02
CA HIS A 444 -7.87 2.89 -11.25
C HIS A 444 -8.27 1.41 -11.25
N TRP A 445 -8.03 0.73 -12.38
CA TRP A 445 -8.34 -0.69 -12.59
C TRP A 445 -7.29 -1.61 -11.94
N TYR A 446 -7.61 -2.90 -11.83
CA TYR A 446 -6.68 -3.94 -11.36
C TYR A 446 -5.49 -4.10 -12.32
N ARG A 447 -4.27 -3.86 -11.82
CA ARG A 447 -3.03 -3.80 -12.62
C ARG A 447 -2.34 -5.14 -12.84
N TYR A 448 -2.79 -6.21 -12.17
CA TYR A 448 -2.11 -7.51 -12.20
C TYR A 448 -2.99 -8.63 -12.78
N PRO A 449 -3.58 -8.45 -13.99
CA PRO A 449 -4.48 -9.45 -14.57
C PRO A 449 -3.79 -10.78 -14.84
N PHE A 450 -2.46 -10.79 -15.01
CA PHE A 450 -1.67 -12.01 -15.17
C PHE A 450 -1.71 -12.94 -13.94
N LEU A 451 -2.05 -12.43 -12.76
CA LEU A 451 -2.26 -13.25 -11.56
C LEU A 451 -3.60 -14.00 -11.59
N LEU A 452 -4.50 -13.68 -12.51
CA LEU A 452 -5.84 -14.25 -12.64
C LEU A 452 -6.02 -14.98 -13.97
N ASP A 453 -6.33 -14.24 -15.02
CA ASP A 453 -6.74 -14.78 -16.33
C ASP A 453 -6.04 -14.11 -17.52
N GLY A 454 -5.14 -13.17 -17.29
CA GLY A 454 -4.40 -12.44 -18.32
C GLY A 454 -5.21 -11.37 -19.06
N LYS A 455 -6.52 -11.23 -18.78
CA LYS A 455 -7.38 -10.25 -19.44
C LYS A 455 -7.31 -8.92 -18.68
N SER A 456 -6.97 -7.83 -19.37
CA SER A 456 -6.97 -6.47 -18.82
C SER A 456 -8.23 -5.72 -19.26
N ASP A 457 -8.89 -5.09 -18.30
CA ASP A 457 -9.96 -4.12 -18.55
C ASP A 457 -9.60 -2.83 -17.81
N HIS A 458 -9.74 -1.68 -18.47
CA HIS A 458 -9.36 -0.40 -17.86
C HIS A 458 -10.55 0.34 -17.29
N ARG A 459 -11.73 -0.27 -17.27
CA ARG A 459 -12.93 0.31 -16.66
C ARG A 459 -12.91 0.14 -15.15
N VAL A 460 -13.49 1.12 -14.48
CA VAL A 460 -13.71 1.11 -13.04
C VAL A 460 -15.20 1.12 -12.72
N PRO A 461 -15.64 0.55 -11.61
CA PRO A 461 -17.02 0.68 -11.14
C PRO A 461 -17.42 2.15 -11.01
N PHE A 462 -18.65 2.46 -11.37
CA PHE A 462 -19.24 3.76 -11.11
C PHE A 462 -20.73 3.59 -10.80
N LEU A 463 -21.04 3.69 -9.51
CA LEU A 463 -22.36 3.54 -8.95
C LEU A 463 -22.75 4.84 -8.23
N LEU A 464 -23.75 5.54 -8.73
CA LEU A 464 -24.26 6.76 -8.12
C LEU A 464 -25.69 6.53 -7.64
N LYS A 465 -25.88 6.38 -6.33
CA LYS A 465 -27.18 6.36 -5.67
C LYS A 465 -27.48 7.77 -5.17
N LEU A 466 -28.41 8.47 -5.77
CA LEU A 466 -28.91 9.73 -5.23
C LEU A 466 -29.68 9.51 -3.91
N ALA A 467 -29.78 10.55 -3.09
CA ALA A 467 -30.56 10.50 -1.87
C ALA A 467 -32.00 10.05 -2.18
N GLY A 468 -32.48 9.00 -1.46
CA GLY A 468 -33.81 8.42 -1.66
C GLY A 468 -33.98 7.56 -2.92
N GLN A 469 -32.96 7.37 -3.75
CA GLN A 469 -33.06 6.51 -4.93
C GLN A 469 -33.14 5.02 -4.51
N THR A 470 -34.09 4.29 -5.11
CA THR A 470 -34.34 2.86 -4.85
C THR A 470 -34.38 2.02 -6.12
N THR A 471 -34.25 2.64 -7.29
CA THR A 471 -34.33 1.98 -8.59
C THR A 471 -33.07 2.20 -9.40
N ARG A 472 -32.72 1.17 -10.16
CA ARG A 472 -31.55 1.19 -11.04
C ARG A 472 -31.84 1.97 -12.32
N LEU A 473 -30.82 2.72 -12.79
CA LEU A 473 -30.71 3.26 -14.13
C LEU A 473 -29.39 2.81 -14.75
N ASP A 474 -29.44 2.15 -15.91
CA ASP A 474 -28.24 1.73 -16.63
C ASP A 474 -27.72 2.86 -17.52
N TYR A 475 -26.42 3.16 -17.42
CA TYR A 475 -25.71 4.11 -18.26
C TYR A 475 -24.48 3.44 -18.87
N ASN A 476 -24.40 3.32 -20.20
CA ASN A 476 -23.35 2.57 -20.91
C ASN A 476 -22.54 3.40 -21.90
N ARG A 477 -22.74 4.71 -21.95
CA ARG A 477 -21.84 5.58 -22.72
C ARG A 477 -20.49 5.71 -22.02
N ARG A 478 -19.45 5.83 -22.83
CA ARG A 478 -18.10 6.00 -22.34
C ARG A 478 -17.89 7.41 -21.82
N PHE A 479 -17.34 7.53 -20.61
CA PHE A 479 -16.88 8.79 -20.04
C PHE A 479 -15.64 8.58 -19.16
N ASN A 480 -14.97 9.68 -18.82
CA ASN A 480 -13.86 9.68 -17.87
C ASN A 480 -14.36 10.11 -16.49
N THR A 481 -13.97 9.36 -15.44
CA THR A 481 -14.41 9.65 -14.08
C THR A 481 -13.84 10.95 -13.51
N VAL A 482 -12.97 11.67 -14.22
CA VAL A 482 -12.57 13.04 -13.87
C VAL A 482 -13.78 13.97 -13.73
N ALA A 483 -14.85 13.70 -14.45
CA ALA A 483 -16.15 14.38 -14.36
C ALA A 483 -16.77 14.31 -12.94
N THR A 484 -16.33 13.39 -12.08
CA THR A 484 -16.79 13.26 -10.68
C THR A 484 -16.69 14.58 -9.91
N HIS A 485 -15.64 15.37 -10.15
CA HIS A 485 -15.47 16.69 -9.52
C HIS A 485 -16.69 17.60 -9.73
N ASP A 486 -17.06 17.81 -10.99
CA ASP A 486 -18.16 18.73 -11.33
C ASP A 486 -19.54 18.11 -11.07
N LEU A 487 -19.65 16.78 -11.20
CA LEU A 487 -20.84 16.01 -10.81
C LEU A 487 -21.19 16.21 -9.32
N ILE A 488 -20.20 16.04 -8.42
CA ILE A 488 -20.41 16.25 -6.98
C ILE A 488 -20.84 17.68 -6.69
N LEU A 489 -20.22 18.68 -7.32
CA LEU A 489 -20.58 20.08 -7.14
C LEU A 489 -21.98 20.40 -7.66
N SER A 490 -22.39 19.83 -8.81
CA SER A 490 -23.75 20.00 -9.35
C SER A 490 -24.80 19.35 -8.46
N ILE A 491 -24.50 18.18 -7.86
CA ILE A 491 -25.38 17.56 -6.85
C ILE A 491 -25.50 18.44 -5.60
N LEU A 492 -24.41 18.95 -5.09
CA LEU A 492 -24.40 19.83 -3.91
C LEU A 492 -25.17 21.14 -4.17
N ARG A 493 -25.10 21.71 -5.39
CA ARG A 493 -25.91 22.88 -5.80
C ARG A 493 -27.37 22.54 -5.99
N GLY A 494 -27.74 21.25 -6.15
CA GLY A 494 -29.09 20.78 -6.41
C GLY A 494 -29.54 20.91 -7.86
N GLU A 495 -28.58 20.97 -8.74
CA GLU A 495 -28.83 21.00 -10.20
C GLU A 495 -29.19 19.60 -10.71
N LEU A 496 -28.74 18.54 -10.02
CA LEU A 496 -29.01 17.14 -10.37
C LEU A 496 -29.75 16.48 -9.21
N GLN A 497 -31.02 16.10 -9.42
CA GLN A 497 -31.90 15.58 -8.37
C GLN A 497 -32.48 14.18 -8.69
N ASP A 498 -32.37 13.73 -9.92
CA ASP A 498 -32.87 12.44 -10.39
C ASP A 498 -31.82 11.75 -11.30
N PRO A 499 -31.83 10.42 -11.40
CA PRO A 499 -30.85 9.66 -12.20
C PRO A 499 -30.83 10.02 -13.68
N GLU A 500 -31.98 10.40 -14.25
CA GLU A 500 -32.09 10.78 -15.64
C GLU A 500 -31.43 12.14 -15.91
N SER A 501 -31.50 13.08 -14.99
CA SER A 501 -30.75 14.35 -15.07
C SER A 501 -29.26 14.15 -15.03
N VAL A 502 -28.79 13.20 -14.18
CA VAL A 502 -27.39 12.81 -14.15
C VAL A 502 -26.94 12.16 -15.46
N ALA A 503 -27.73 11.24 -16.02
CA ALA A 503 -27.42 10.61 -17.30
C ALA A 503 -27.28 11.63 -18.44
N ARG A 504 -28.23 12.58 -18.52
CA ARG A 504 -28.15 13.69 -19.50
C ARG A 504 -26.94 14.60 -19.28
N TRP A 505 -26.58 14.82 -18.03
CA TRP A 505 -25.40 15.62 -17.70
C TRP A 505 -24.11 14.90 -18.14
N LEU A 506 -23.99 13.58 -17.86
CA LEU A 506 -22.87 12.77 -18.31
C LEU A 506 -22.76 12.66 -19.85
N ASP A 507 -23.85 12.86 -20.58
CA ASP A 507 -23.85 12.88 -22.05
C ASP A 507 -23.12 14.10 -22.62
N GLN A 508 -22.88 15.12 -21.81
CA GLN A 508 -22.26 16.40 -22.22
C GLN A 508 -20.76 16.45 -21.85
N GLU A 509 -20.30 15.53 -20.99
CA GLU A 509 -18.91 15.41 -20.52
C GLU A 509 -18.11 14.44 -21.41
#